data_3fdc37da7fc99080be24e90efc4f9ab1
#
_entry.id   3fdc37da7fc99080be24e90efc4f9ab1
#
_cell.length_a   1.000
_cell.length_b   1.000
_cell.length_c   1.000
_cell.angle_alpha   90.00
_cell.angle_beta   90.00
_cell.angle_gamma   90.00
#
_symmetry.space_group_name_H-M   'P 1'
#
loop_
_entity.id
_entity.type
_entity.pdbx_description
1 polymer ?
#
loop_
_entity_poly.entity_id
_entity_poly.type
_entity_poly.pdbx_seq_one_letter_code
_entity_poly.pdbx_strand_id
1 'polypeptide(L)'
;MIRIFLFFLFLLSFDLFPQASILSGQDTSRRPIITAVPFLLISPDSRGSAMGETGVATSPDVNSVHWNNAKLAFIDKKYGFGMSYVPWLGKIVDDMSVSYLTGFYKLDNVQTIGLSMKYFDLGEIQLTDNQGFSLGIENPKELSTAFTYSRKLTNDLSIGGTTRYIWSNLTGSISNYSDAKAGNSFSVDLGLYYNRE
;
A
#
# COMPACT_ATOMS: atom_id res chain seq x y z
N MET A 1 -37.22 12.93 -4.14
CA MET A 1 -36.87 12.04 -3.04
C MET A 1 -37.08 10.56 -3.41
N ILE A 2 -38.20 10.13 -3.95
CA ILE A 2 -38.48 8.71 -4.30
C ILE A 2 -37.47 8.13 -5.31
N ARG A 3 -37.02 8.89 -6.31
CA ARG A 3 -36.04 8.42 -7.31
C ARG A 3 -34.64 8.16 -6.74
N ILE A 4 -34.22 8.91 -5.73
CA ILE A 4 -32.94 8.71 -5.05
C ILE A 4 -33.02 7.49 -4.13
N PHE A 5 -34.16 7.26 -3.50
CA PHE A 5 -34.41 6.09 -2.67
C PHE A 5 -34.42 4.79 -3.48
N LEU A 6 -35.01 4.80 -4.67
CA LEU A 6 -35.00 3.66 -5.61
C LEU A 6 -33.60 3.37 -6.14
N PHE A 7 -32.77 4.37 -6.38
CA PHE A 7 -31.37 4.17 -6.78
C PHE A 7 -30.54 3.54 -5.65
N PHE A 8 -30.79 3.94 -4.42
CA PHE A 8 -30.13 3.37 -3.24
C PHE A 8 -30.58 1.93 -2.98
N LEU A 9 -31.85 1.63 -3.23
CA LEU A 9 -32.41 0.27 -3.11
C LEU A 9 -31.82 -0.67 -4.17
N PHE A 10 -31.55 -0.15 -5.37
CA PHE A 10 -30.90 -0.92 -6.46
C PHE A 10 -29.43 -1.23 -6.17
N LEU A 11 -28.74 -0.36 -5.45
CA LEU A 11 -27.36 -0.60 -4.99
C LEU A 11 -27.27 -1.66 -3.87
N LEU A 12 -28.34 -1.84 -3.10
CA LEU A 12 -28.44 -2.86 -2.05
C LEU A 12 -28.77 -4.26 -2.60
N SER A 13 -29.21 -4.38 -3.85
CA SER A 13 -29.53 -5.66 -4.51
C SER A 13 -28.34 -6.33 -5.21
N PHE A 14 -27.12 -5.80 -5.08
CA PHE A 14 -25.95 -6.59 -5.39
C PHE A 14 -25.78 -7.62 -4.28
N ASP A 15 -26.33 -8.80 -4.53
CA ASP A 15 -26.03 -9.98 -3.74
C ASP A 15 -24.52 -10.14 -3.71
N LEU A 16 -23.89 -9.73 -2.61
CA LEU A 16 -22.53 -10.10 -2.25
C LEU A 16 -22.57 -11.60 -1.95
N PHE A 17 -22.64 -12.42 -3.01
CA PHE A 17 -22.32 -13.83 -2.87
C PHE A 17 -20.86 -13.89 -2.38
N PRO A 18 -20.61 -14.34 -1.15
CA PRO A 18 -19.27 -14.71 -0.80
C PRO A 18 -18.87 -15.80 -1.78
N GLN A 19 -17.91 -15.53 -2.64
CA GLN A 19 -17.29 -16.57 -3.46
C GLN A 19 -16.48 -17.48 -2.54
N ALA A 20 -17.17 -18.25 -1.74
CA ALA A 20 -16.62 -19.43 -1.14
C ALA A 20 -16.47 -20.48 -2.26
N SER A 21 -15.44 -20.33 -3.07
CA SER A 21 -14.95 -21.43 -3.89
C SER A 21 -14.36 -22.47 -2.93
N ILE A 22 -15.23 -23.32 -2.40
CA ILE A 22 -14.81 -24.54 -1.71
C ILE A 22 -14.23 -25.43 -2.81
N LEU A 23 -12.96 -25.26 -3.11
CA LEU A 23 -12.20 -26.26 -3.83
C LEU A 23 -12.11 -27.48 -2.90
N SER A 24 -12.91 -28.50 -3.25
CA SER A 24 -12.97 -29.78 -2.57
C SER A 24 -11.55 -30.32 -2.33
N GLY A 25 -11.13 -30.44 -1.08
CA GLY A 25 -9.82 -30.98 -0.69
C GLY A 25 -8.82 -29.94 -0.15
N GLN A 26 -9.14 -28.66 -0.05
CA GLN A 26 -8.31 -27.68 0.64
C GLN A 26 -8.86 -27.41 2.04
N ASP A 27 -8.07 -27.71 3.05
CA ASP A 27 -8.32 -27.28 4.43
C ASP A 27 -8.10 -25.75 4.50
N THR A 28 -9.17 -24.98 4.29
CA THR A 28 -9.15 -23.53 4.31
C THR A 28 -8.94 -22.95 5.71
N SER A 29 -9.03 -23.79 6.75
CA SER A 29 -8.87 -23.37 8.14
C SER A 29 -7.43 -23.02 8.52
N ARG A 30 -6.45 -23.38 7.69
CA ARG A 30 -5.00 -23.24 7.98
C ARG A 30 -4.21 -22.42 6.95
N ARG A 31 -4.84 -21.86 5.93
CA ARG A 31 -4.14 -21.02 4.97
C ARG A 31 -4.41 -19.55 5.26
N PRO A 32 -3.44 -18.79 5.78
CA PRO A 32 -3.56 -17.35 5.82
C PRO A 32 -3.77 -16.84 4.40
N ILE A 33 -4.67 -15.90 4.21
CA ILE A 33 -4.80 -15.18 2.94
C ILE A 33 -3.48 -14.44 2.73
N ILE A 34 -2.66 -14.93 1.82
CA ILE A 34 -1.41 -14.27 1.44
C ILE A 34 -1.82 -13.12 0.51
N THR A 35 -1.56 -11.89 0.94
CA THR A 35 -1.72 -10.72 0.07
C THR A 35 -0.75 -10.82 -1.09
N ALA A 36 -1.18 -10.44 -2.29
CA ALA A 36 -0.34 -10.53 -3.50
C ALA A 36 0.94 -9.67 -3.41
N VAL A 37 0.95 -8.64 -2.57
CA VAL A 37 2.05 -7.66 -2.47
C VAL A 37 2.27 -7.27 -0.99
N PRO A 38 2.88 -8.15 -0.19
CA PRO A 38 3.00 -7.98 1.26
C PRO A 38 3.79 -6.72 1.68
N PHE A 39 4.77 -6.28 0.89
CA PHE A 39 5.59 -5.11 1.26
C PHE A 39 4.79 -3.81 1.38
N LEU A 40 3.62 -3.73 0.75
CA LEU A 40 2.73 -2.57 0.90
C LEU A 40 2.17 -2.43 2.32
N LEU A 41 2.07 -3.54 3.06
CA LEU A 41 1.58 -3.55 4.45
C LEU A 41 2.61 -3.03 5.44
N ILE A 42 3.90 -3.00 5.08
CA ILE A 42 4.94 -2.49 5.96
C ILE A 42 4.69 -1.00 6.21
N SER A 43 4.59 -0.61 7.48
CA SER A 43 4.45 0.80 7.87
C SER A 43 5.70 1.60 7.45
N PRO A 44 5.53 2.69 6.69
CA PRO A 44 6.68 3.44 6.19
C PRO A 44 7.20 4.49 7.17
N ASP A 45 6.43 4.84 8.20
CA ASP A 45 6.77 5.92 9.11
C ASP A 45 6.95 5.43 10.55
N SER A 46 7.91 6.01 11.24
CA SER A 46 8.25 5.65 12.61
C SER A 46 7.13 5.98 13.61
N ARG A 47 6.33 7.04 13.35
CA ARG A 47 5.23 7.42 14.22
C ARG A 47 4.12 6.37 14.19
N GLY A 48 3.64 6.00 12.99
CA GLY A 48 2.61 4.98 12.81
C GLY A 48 3.06 3.62 13.35
N SER A 49 4.31 3.23 13.05
CA SER A 49 4.91 1.99 13.57
C SER A 49 4.98 1.95 15.09
N ALA A 50 5.42 3.03 15.72
CA ALA A 50 5.53 3.13 17.18
C ALA A 50 4.18 3.08 17.91
N MET A 51 3.11 3.50 17.23
CA MET A 51 1.73 3.45 17.73
C MET A 51 1.01 2.14 17.41
N GLY A 52 1.72 1.09 16.97
CA GLY A 52 1.12 -0.18 16.60
C GLY A 52 0.38 -0.14 15.25
N GLU A 53 0.96 0.53 14.27
CA GLU A 53 0.42 0.69 12.91
C GLU A 53 -0.92 1.44 12.85
N THR A 54 -1.12 2.38 13.76
CA THR A 54 -2.30 3.25 13.79
C THR A 54 -2.04 4.55 13.04
N GLY A 55 -2.56 4.66 11.84
CA GLY A 55 -2.38 5.86 11.02
C GLY A 55 -3.65 6.36 10.33
N VAL A 56 -4.68 5.51 10.25
CA VAL A 56 -5.88 5.75 9.43
C VAL A 56 -6.69 6.96 9.91
N ALA A 57 -6.85 7.13 11.23
CA ALA A 57 -7.67 8.17 11.84
C ALA A 57 -6.87 9.21 12.64
N THR A 58 -5.55 9.16 12.60
CA THR A 58 -4.68 10.16 13.26
C THR A 58 -4.78 11.53 12.57
N SER A 59 -4.27 12.58 13.21
CA SER A 59 -4.19 13.92 12.60
C SER A 59 -3.50 13.89 11.23
N PRO A 60 -3.96 14.73 10.28
CA PRO A 60 -3.38 14.81 8.94
C PRO A 60 -1.90 15.18 8.95
N ASP A 61 -1.10 14.43 8.21
CA ASP A 61 0.33 14.66 8.02
C ASP A 61 0.79 14.20 6.63
N VAL A 62 2.08 14.32 6.33
CA VAL A 62 2.64 13.91 5.02
C VAL A 62 2.50 12.41 4.77
N ASN A 63 2.47 11.58 5.82
CA ASN A 63 2.33 10.13 5.73
C ASN A 63 0.87 9.68 5.51
N SER A 64 -0.07 10.62 5.54
CA SER A 64 -1.49 10.36 5.22
C SER A 64 -1.70 9.79 3.82
N VAL A 65 -0.76 10.02 2.89
CA VAL A 65 -0.74 9.37 1.55
C VAL A 65 -0.76 7.84 1.68
N HIS A 66 -0.07 7.30 2.69
CA HIS A 66 -0.02 5.85 2.93
C HIS A 66 -1.25 5.34 3.70
N TRP A 67 -1.62 6.03 4.80
CA TRP A 67 -2.59 5.53 5.75
C TRP A 67 -4.05 5.76 5.35
N ASN A 68 -4.37 7.02 4.99
CA ASN A 68 -5.70 7.41 4.56
C ASN A 68 -5.59 8.66 3.70
N ASN A 69 -5.72 8.49 2.43
CA ASN A 69 -5.57 9.52 1.42
C ASN A 69 -6.55 10.70 1.62
N ALA A 70 -7.74 10.48 2.17
CA ALA A 70 -8.73 11.53 2.41
C ALA A 70 -8.27 12.57 3.44
N LYS A 71 -7.37 12.21 4.37
CA LYS A 71 -6.80 13.12 5.38
C LYS A 71 -6.06 14.30 4.78
N LEU A 72 -5.44 14.10 3.58
CA LEU A 72 -4.66 15.16 2.93
C LEU A 72 -5.46 16.43 2.69
N ALA A 73 -6.76 16.35 2.50
CA ALA A 73 -7.62 17.52 2.28
C ALA A 73 -7.67 18.45 3.51
N PHE A 74 -7.38 17.95 4.72
CA PHE A 74 -7.38 18.71 5.96
C PHE A 74 -6.00 19.22 6.40
N ILE A 75 -4.95 18.98 5.60
CA ILE A 75 -3.62 19.53 5.91
C ILE A 75 -3.64 21.05 5.78
N ASP A 76 -3.13 21.75 6.80
CA ASP A 76 -3.07 23.23 6.80
C ASP A 76 -1.95 23.77 5.92
N LYS A 77 -0.84 23.05 5.83
CA LYS A 77 0.34 23.48 5.06
C LYS A 77 0.09 23.39 3.56
N LYS A 78 0.65 24.35 2.83
CA LYS A 78 0.53 24.39 1.37
C LYS A 78 1.24 23.23 0.67
N TYR A 79 2.38 22.80 1.19
CA TYR A 79 3.14 21.66 0.70
C TYR A 79 3.90 21.01 1.85
N GLY A 80 4.27 19.77 1.65
CA GLY A 80 5.11 19.04 2.59
C GLY A 80 5.80 17.88 1.89
N PHE A 81 6.89 17.46 2.49
CA PHE A 81 7.73 16.37 2.02
C PHE A 81 8.18 15.55 3.21
N GLY A 82 8.25 14.25 3.03
CA GLY A 82 8.73 13.30 4.03
C GLY A 82 9.57 12.21 3.39
N MET A 83 10.62 11.79 4.10
CA MET A 83 11.45 10.67 3.74
C MET A 83 11.65 9.79 4.97
N SER A 84 11.60 8.49 4.77
CA SER A 84 11.82 7.49 5.80
C SER A 84 12.70 6.38 5.25
N TYR A 85 13.60 5.89 6.08
CA TYR A 85 14.44 4.73 5.83
C TYR A 85 14.35 3.80 7.05
N VAL A 86 13.96 2.56 6.81
CA VAL A 86 13.76 1.58 7.87
C VAL A 86 14.60 0.33 7.53
N PRO A 87 15.66 0.02 8.29
CA PRO A 87 16.33 -1.26 8.24
C PRO A 87 15.30 -2.34 8.64
N TRP A 88 14.92 -3.18 7.69
CA TRP A 88 13.91 -4.20 7.93
C TRP A 88 14.60 -5.45 8.49
N LEU A 89 14.12 -5.90 9.66
CA LEU A 89 14.74 -7.04 10.38
C LEU A 89 16.23 -6.87 10.68
N GLY A 90 16.77 -5.65 10.75
CA GLY A 90 18.19 -5.34 10.85
C GLY A 90 18.95 -5.92 12.07
N LYS A 91 18.28 -6.63 12.97
CA LYS A 91 18.92 -7.46 14.01
C LYS A 91 19.16 -8.92 13.59
N ILE A 92 18.61 -9.34 12.46
CA ILE A 92 18.62 -10.71 11.94
C ILE A 92 19.29 -10.74 10.58
N VAL A 93 18.99 -9.74 9.73
CA VAL A 93 19.46 -9.60 8.35
C VAL A 93 19.87 -8.14 8.15
N ASP A 94 21.13 -7.90 7.80
CA ASP A 94 21.73 -6.55 7.81
C ASP A 94 21.45 -5.77 6.52
N ASP A 95 21.00 -6.41 5.45
CA ASP A 95 20.92 -5.87 4.10
C ASP A 95 19.50 -5.60 3.59
N MET A 96 18.47 -5.92 4.40
CA MET A 96 17.08 -5.61 4.04
C MET A 96 16.68 -4.21 4.49
N SER A 97 16.02 -3.46 3.59
CA SER A 97 15.56 -2.11 3.93
C SER A 97 14.30 -1.67 3.18
N VAL A 98 13.53 -0.82 3.83
CA VAL A 98 12.40 -0.10 3.23
C VAL A 98 12.73 1.39 3.18
N SER A 99 12.72 1.94 1.97
CA SER A 99 12.82 3.38 1.74
C SER A 99 11.46 3.91 1.32
N TYR A 100 11.03 5.02 1.92
CA TYR A 100 9.77 5.66 1.62
C TYR A 100 9.96 7.15 1.41
N LEU A 101 9.38 7.64 0.32
CA LEU A 101 9.37 9.03 -0.05
C LEU A 101 7.92 9.46 -0.24
N THR A 102 7.55 10.60 0.30
CA THR A 102 6.18 11.11 0.17
C THR A 102 6.15 12.62 0.12
N GLY A 103 5.16 13.17 -0.55
CA GLY A 103 4.95 14.60 -0.60
C GLY A 103 3.53 14.93 -0.98
N PHE A 104 3.10 16.12 -0.62
CA PHE A 104 1.81 16.65 -1.00
C PHE A 104 1.90 18.12 -1.41
N TYR A 105 0.93 18.53 -2.21
CA TYR A 105 0.73 19.93 -2.58
C TYR A 105 -0.77 20.27 -2.55
N LYS A 106 -1.11 21.29 -1.79
CA LYS A 106 -2.47 21.80 -1.66
C LYS A 106 -2.76 22.71 -2.85
N LEU A 107 -3.68 22.30 -3.69
CA LEU A 107 -4.08 23.07 -4.89
C LEU A 107 -4.90 24.30 -4.48
N ASP A 108 -5.85 24.09 -3.58
CA ASP A 108 -6.72 25.12 -3.00
C ASP A 108 -7.15 24.72 -1.58
N ASN A 109 -8.11 25.46 -0.98
CA ASN A 109 -8.58 25.21 0.39
C ASN A 109 -9.34 23.89 0.55
N VAL A 110 -9.72 23.22 -0.54
CA VAL A 110 -10.54 22.01 -0.52
C VAL A 110 -9.86 20.82 -1.21
N GLN A 111 -8.79 21.02 -1.99
CA GLN A 111 -8.18 20.00 -2.83
C GLN A 111 -6.68 19.88 -2.55
N THR A 112 -6.20 18.66 -2.46
CA THR A 112 -4.79 18.34 -2.24
C THR A 112 -4.40 17.15 -3.09
N ILE A 113 -3.24 17.23 -3.70
CA ILE A 113 -2.60 16.10 -4.39
C ILE A 113 -1.43 15.58 -3.58
N GLY A 114 -1.17 14.30 -3.70
CA GLY A 114 -0.05 13.63 -3.05
C GLY A 114 0.67 12.68 -4.00
N LEU A 115 1.95 12.49 -3.74
CA LEU A 115 2.80 11.51 -4.40
C LEU A 115 3.53 10.71 -3.34
N SER A 116 3.71 9.42 -3.59
CA SER A 116 4.61 8.61 -2.75
C SER A 116 5.32 7.55 -3.57
N MET A 117 6.48 7.15 -3.07
CA MET A 117 7.28 6.06 -3.59
C MET A 117 7.75 5.21 -2.43
N LYS A 118 7.52 3.91 -2.49
CA LYS A 118 8.04 2.93 -1.53
C LYS A 118 8.92 1.95 -2.27
N TYR A 119 10.14 1.80 -1.80
CA TYR A 119 11.12 0.86 -2.34
C TYR A 119 11.51 -0.11 -1.23
N PHE A 120 11.40 -1.40 -1.52
CA PHE A 120 11.80 -2.47 -0.62
C PHE A 120 12.94 -3.24 -1.25
N ASP A 121 14.08 -3.23 -0.58
CA ASP A 121 15.24 -4.06 -0.88
C ASP A 121 15.21 -5.27 0.06
N LEU A 122 15.15 -6.47 -0.51
CA LEU A 122 15.10 -7.71 0.25
C LEU A 122 16.50 -8.24 0.56
N GLY A 123 17.55 -7.51 0.18
CA GLY A 123 18.93 -7.92 0.39
C GLY A 123 19.40 -9.00 -0.58
N GLU A 124 20.56 -9.57 -0.30
CA GLU A 124 21.19 -10.59 -1.12
C GLU A 124 20.74 -11.99 -0.68
N ILE A 125 20.19 -12.75 -1.61
CA ILE A 125 19.77 -14.14 -1.38
C ILE A 125 20.71 -15.08 -2.16
N GLN A 126 21.44 -15.89 -1.44
CA GLN A 126 22.24 -16.96 -2.07
C GLN A 126 21.34 -18.13 -2.45
N LEU A 127 21.29 -18.41 -3.74
CA LEU A 127 20.54 -19.54 -4.25
C LEU A 127 21.40 -20.78 -4.32
N THR A 128 20.82 -21.91 -3.93
CA THR A 128 21.47 -23.21 -3.93
C THR A 128 20.60 -24.23 -4.65
N ASP A 129 21.24 -25.22 -5.29
CA ASP A 129 20.54 -26.37 -5.82
C ASP A 129 20.11 -27.35 -4.70
N ASN A 130 19.41 -28.43 -5.09
CA ASN A 130 18.97 -29.47 -4.15
C ASN A 130 20.14 -30.25 -3.47
N GLN A 131 21.36 -30.05 -3.92
CA GLN A 131 22.59 -30.66 -3.41
C GLN A 131 23.41 -29.66 -2.56
N GLY A 132 22.96 -28.40 -2.45
CA GLY A 132 23.62 -27.34 -1.69
C GLY A 132 24.70 -26.58 -2.44
N PHE A 133 24.89 -26.80 -3.74
CA PHE A 133 25.83 -26.01 -4.53
C PHE A 133 25.23 -24.63 -4.85
N SER A 134 26.09 -23.60 -4.77
CA SER A 134 25.67 -22.24 -5.08
C SER A 134 25.31 -22.07 -6.56
N LEU A 135 24.11 -21.56 -6.80
CA LEU A 135 23.62 -21.20 -8.15
C LEU A 135 23.85 -19.72 -8.46
N GLY A 136 24.20 -18.90 -7.45
CA GLY A 136 24.42 -17.46 -7.59
C GLY A 136 23.81 -16.66 -6.45
N ILE A 137 24.01 -15.35 -6.53
CA ILE A 137 23.43 -14.37 -5.58
C ILE A 137 22.40 -13.55 -6.34
N GLU A 138 21.21 -13.41 -5.75
CA GLU A 138 20.14 -12.58 -6.27
C GLU A 138 19.77 -11.50 -5.27
N ASN A 139 19.26 -10.38 -5.79
CA ASN A 139 18.83 -9.24 -4.98
C ASN A 139 17.40 -8.86 -5.37
N PRO A 140 16.39 -9.50 -4.75
CA PRO A 140 15.00 -9.21 -5.01
C PRO A 140 14.63 -7.81 -4.57
N LYS A 141 13.79 -7.12 -5.35
CA LYS A 141 13.39 -5.73 -5.13
C LYS A 141 11.95 -5.51 -5.48
N GLU A 142 11.30 -4.66 -4.72
CA GLU A 142 9.94 -4.24 -4.98
C GLU A 142 9.82 -2.72 -4.94
N LEU A 143 9.05 -2.16 -5.85
CA LEU A 143 8.82 -0.73 -5.97
C LEU A 143 7.33 -0.45 -6.11
N SER A 144 6.86 0.56 -5.41
CA SER A 144 5.50 1.08 -5.59
C SER A 144 5.55 2.59 -5.69
N THR A 145 4.88 3.14 -6.70
CA THR A 145 4.65 4.57 -6.86
C THR A 145 3.16 4.85 -6.83
N ALA A 146 2.75 5.88 -6.08
CA ALA A 146 1.34 6.21 -5.91
C ALA A 146 1.08 7.70 -6.14
N PHE A 147 -0.02 7.98 -6.85
CA PHE A 147 -0.59 9.30 -7.01
C PHE A 147 -1.92 9.36 -6.24
N THR A 148 -2.09 10.40 -5.45
CA THR A 148 -3.24 10.61 -4.58
C THR A 148 -3.91 11.92 -4.91
N TYR A 149 -5.24 11.91 -4.94
CA TYR A 149 -6.07 13.10 -4.96
C TYR A 149 -7.05 13.04 -3.79
N SER A 150 -7.18 14.16 -3.10
CA SER A 150 -8.06 14.29 -1.93
C SER A 150 -8.86 15.58 -2.00
N ARG A 151 -10.14 15.52 -1.60
CA ARG A 151 -11.04 16.67 -1.62
C ARG A 151 -11.96 16.72 -0.40
N LYS A 152 -12.12 17.89 0.19
CA LYS A 152 -13.18 18.18 1.17
C LYS A 152 -14.52 18.19 0.46
N LEU A 153 -15.48 17.45 0.99
CA LEU A 153 -16.88 17.48 0.56
C LEU A 153 -17.69 18.45 1.39
N THR A 154 -17.38 18.51 2.68
CA THR A 154 -17.94 19.46 3.66
C THR A 154 -16.81 20.00 4.54
N ASN A 155 -17.14 20.84 5.52
CA ASN A 155 -16.15 21.32 6.49
C ASN A 155 -15.52 20.17 7.31
N ASP A 156 -16.26 19.08 7.52
CA ASP A 156 -15.87 17.97 8.40
C ASP A 156 -15.58 16.68 7.63
N LEU A 157 -15.97 16.56 6.37
CA LEU A 157 -15.87 15.32 5.59
C LEU A 157 -15.03 15.50 4.34
N SER A 158 -14.13 14.57 4.10
CA SER A 158 -13.35 14.47 2.85
C SER A 158 -13.37 13.07 2.26
N ILE A 159 -13.10 13.02 0.97
CA ILE A 159 -12.87 11.81 0.19
C ILE A 159 -11.49 11.89 -0.45
N GLY A 160 -10.85 10.74 -0.60
CA GLY A 160 -9.59 10.62 -1.32
C GLY A 160 -9.56 9.37 -2.19
N GLY A 161 -8.79 9.46 -3.25
CA GLY A 161 -8.49 8.33 -4.12
C GLY A 161 -6.98 8.26 -4.40
N THR A 162 -6.45 7.07 -4.46
CA THR A 162 -5.04 6.82 -4.79
C THR A 162 -4.98 5.77 -5.89
N THR A 163 -4.20 6.05 -6.92
CA THR A 163 -3.79 5.05 -7.91
C THR A 163 -2.35 4.67 -7.67
N ARG A 164 -2.05 3.40 -7.71
CA ARG A 164 -0.72 2.88 -7.40
C ARG A 164 -0.25 1.94 -8.49
N TYR A 165 0.96 2.18 -8.96
CA TYR A 165 1.70 1.25 -9.79
C TYR A 165 2.66 0.45 -8.92
N ILE A 166 2.73 -0.84 -9.13
CA ILE A 166 3.54 -1.79 -8.37
C ILE A 166 4.40 -2.57 -9.34
N TRP A 167 5.68 -2.61 -9.05
CA TRP A 167 6.65 -3.45 -9.72
C TRP A 167 7.32 -4.36 -8.68
N SER A 168 7.33 -5.64 -8.95
CA SER A 168 7.89 -6.66 -8.06
C SER A 168 8.81 -7.58 -8.83
N ASN A 169 10.06 -7.65 -8.45
CA ASN A 169 11.04 -8.59 -8.97
C ASN A 169 11.61 -9.42 -7.82
N LEU A 170 10.93 -10.53 -7.52
CA LEU A 170 11.31 -11.44 -6.45
C LEU A 170 12.24 -12.57 -6.92
N THR A 171 12.39 -12.74 -8.21
CA THR A 171 13.19 -13.83 -8.81
C THR A 171 14.58 -13.40 -9.24
N GLY A 172 14.88 -12.10 -9.18
CA GLY A 172 16.17 -11.57 -9.60
C GLY A 172 16.48 -11.79 -11.08
N SER A 173 17.74 -11.99 -11.41
CA SER A 173 18.22 -12.12 -12.78
C SER A 173 18.44 -13.57 -13.24
N ILE A 174 18.02 -14.57 -12.48
CA ILE A 174 18.25 -15.99 -12.84
C ILE A 174 17.30 -16.41 -13.96
N SER A 175 17.45 -15.79 -15.10
CA SER A 175 16.74 -16.18 -16.33
C SER A 175 17.11 -17.55 -16.86
N ASN A 176 18.21 -18.15 -16.37
CA ASN A 176 18.68 -19.45 -16.87
C ASN A 176 17.98 -20.65 -16.22
N TYR A 177 17.27 -20.46 -15.08
CA TYR A 177 16.62 -21.54 -14.35
C TYR A 177 15.12 -21.37 -14.17
N SER A 178 14.55 -20.19 -14.46
CA SER A 178 13.10 -19.99 -14.46
C SER A 178 12.68 -18.96 -15.49
N ASP A 179 11.55 -19.19 -16.17
CA ASP A 179 10.87 -18.21 -17.02
C ASP A 179 10.20 -17.08 -16.22
N ALA A 180 10.49 -16.97 -14.94
CA ALA A 180 9.89 -15.99 -14.07
C ALA A 180 10.38 -14.57 -14.39
N LYS A 181 9.44 -13.67 -14.67
CA LYS A 181 9.69 -12.27 -14.99
C LYS A 181 9.18 -11.39 -13.88
N ALA A 182 9.73 -10.18 -13.79
CA ALA A 182 9.21 -9.16 -12.89
C ALA A 182 7.70 -8.93 -13.13
N GLY A 183 6.94 -8.92 -12.05
CA GLY A 183 5.50 -8.67 -12.07
C GLY A 183 5.20 -7.18 -12.05
N ASN A 184 4.15 -6.77 -12.75
CA ASN A 184 3.62 -5.42 -12.72
C ASN A 184 2.13 -5.46 -12.38
N SER A 185 1.67 -4.52 -11.55
CA SER A 185 0.27 -4.44 -11.16
C SER A 185 -0.15 -2.99 -10.91
N PHE A 186 -1.46 -2.78 -10.96
CA PHE A 186 -2.07 -1.51 -10.56
C PHE A 186 -3.07 -1.77 -9.44
N SER A 187 -3.14 -0.86 -8.48
CA SER A 187 -4.17 -0.84 -7.45
C SER A 187 -4.81 0.53 -7.35
N VAL A 188 -6.03 0.54 -6.84
CA VAL A 188 -6.78 1.77 -6.54
C VAL A 188 -7.29 1.66 -5.11
N ASP A 189 -7.06 2.72 -4.33
CA ASP A 189 -7.51 2.84 -2.96
C ASP A 189 -8.50 4.00 -2.86
N LEU A 190 -9.57 3.82 -2.10
CA LEU A 190 -10.53 4.88 -1.77
C LEU A 190 -10.54 5.09 -0.27
N GLY A 191 -10.59 6.34 0.16
CA GLY A 191 -10.62 6.71 1.57
C GLY A 191 -11.69 7.75 1.86
N LEU A 192 -12.22 7.68 3.07
CA LEU A 192 -13.07 8.68 3.67
C LEU A 192 -12.45 9.13 4.99
N TYR A 193 -12.57 10.40 5.30
CA TYR A 193 -12.11 10.94 6.57
C TYR A 193 -13.10 11.96 7.08
N TYR A 194 -13.54 11.75 8.32
CA TYR A 194 -14.41 12.65 9.04
C TYR A 194 -13.63 13.29 10.20
N ASN A 195 -13.53 14.60 10.19
CA ASN A 195 -12.84 15.40 11.19
C ASN A 195 -13.81 16.44 11.75
N ARG A 196 -14.24 16.23 12.98
CA ARG A 196 -15.07 17.20 13.71
C ARG A 196 -14.24 17.73 14.88
N GLU A 197 -13.87 18.99 14.79
CA GLU A 197 -13.28 19.76 15.89
C GLU A 197 -14.36 20.27 16.86
#